data_53ef420b92ddc46ae78255048abed075
#
_entry.id   53ef420b92ddc46ae78255048abed075
#
_cell.length_a   1.000
_cell.length_b   1.000
_cell.length_c   1.000
_cell.angle_alpha   90.00
_cell.angle_beta   90.00
_cell.angle_gamma   90.00
#
_symmetry.space_group_name_H-M   'P 1'
#
loop_
_entity.id
_entity.type
_entity.pdbx_description
1 polymer ?
#
loop_
_entity_poly.entity_id
_entity_poly.type
_entity_poly.pdbx_seq_one_letter_code
_entity_poly.pdbx_strand_id
1 'polypeptide(L)'
;MVRNISLFGQLLGALPRNSFASLVARHGAERCAKGFSTWSQLVAMLFSQLARAESLRDICNGLASCMGKLSHLGVATSPRRSTLSYANIHRPAAVFEEMFWTTLGTFRGAGRLGQHKPFRFRNHLASLDSTTISLCLSLFEWASYRRAKGGVKLHVLLSHEDYLP
;
A
#
# COMPACT_ATOMS: atom_id res chain seq x y z
N MET A 1 -15.50 1.96 25.96
CA MET A 1 -14.25 1.20 25.83
C MET A 1 -13.46 1.80 24.66
N VAL A 2 -12.40 2.55 24.89
CA VAL A 2 -11.57 3.13 23.83
C VAL A 2 -10.78 1.99 23.20
N ARG A 3 -11.10 1.62 21.95
CA ARG A 3 -10.30 0.66 21.20
C ARG A 3 -9.02 1.37 20.75
N ASN A 4 -7.90 1.03 21.36
CA ASN A 4 -6.59 1.46 20.86
C ASN A 4 -6.31 0.77 19.53
N ILE A 5 -6.75 1.41 18.44
CA ILE A 5 -6.46 0.98 17.08
C ILE A 5 -5.05 1.48 16.74
N SER A 6 -4.17 0.59 16.29
CA SER A 6 -2.84 0.98 15.85
C SER A 6 -2.92 1.98 14.68
N LEU A 7 -1.91 2.84 14.52
CA LEU A 7 -1.83 3.76 13.38
C LEU A 7 -2.00 3.01 12.04
N PHE A 8 -1.37 1.85 11.91
CA PHE A 8 -1.52 1.00 10.74
C PHE A 8 -2.96 0.55 10.52
N GLY A 9 -3.68 0.19 11.60
CA GLY A 9 -5.10 -0.14 11.52
C GLY A 9 -5.97 1.04 11.10
N GLN A 10 -5.62 2.26 11.53
CA GLN A 10 -6.32 3.48 11.10
C GLN A 10 -6.09 3.76 9.62
N LEU A 11 -4.86 3.62 9.12
CA LEU A 11 -4.54 3.77 7.71
C LEU A 11 -5.30 2.76 6.83
N LEU A 12 -5.33 1.49 7.24
CA LEU A 12 -6.11 0.47 6.53
C LEU A 12 -7.62 0.73 6.57
N GLY A 13 -8.11 1.33 7.66
CA GLY A 13 -9.51 1.73 7.80
C GLY A 13 -9.93 2.86 6.85
N ALA A 14 -8.98 3.66 6.36
CA ALA A 14 -9.23 4.71 5.37
C ALA A 14 -9.39 4.16 3.94
N LEU A 15 -8.97 2.91 3.70
CA LEU A 15 -9.08 2.29 2.38
C LEU A 15 -10.52 1.80 2.10
N PRO A 16 -11.08 2.02 0.91
CA PRO A 16 -12.43 1.61 0.55
C PRO A 16 -12.51 0.09 0.29
N ARG A 17 -12.72 -0.66 1.35
CA ARG A 17 -12.63 -2.12 1.37
C ARG A 17 -13.64 -2.80 0.43
N ASN A 18 -14.86 -2.27 0.35
CA ASN A 18 -15.89 -2.80 -0.54
C ASN A 18 -15.51 -2.60 -2.02
N SER A 19 -14.97 -1.43 -2.35
CA SER A 19 -14.44 -1.16 -3.70
C SER A 19 -13.30 -2.10 -4.04
N PHE A 20 -12.39 -2.35 -3.09
CA PHE A 20 -11.31 -3.31 -3.29
C PHE A 20 -11.81 -4.72 -3.56
N ALA A 21 -12.81 -5.20 -2.81
CA ALA A 21 -13.41 -6.51 -3.03
C ALA A 21 -14.04 -6.63 -4.44
N SER A 22 -14.68 -5.55 -4.94
CA SER A 22 -15.21 -5.49 -6.29
C SER A 22 -14.11 -5.52 -7.35
N LEU A 23 -12.99 -4.85 -7.12
CA LEU A 23 -11.81 -4.91 -7.99
C LEU A 23 -11.22 -6.32 -8.05
N VAL A 24 -11.05 -6.95 -6.91
CA VAL A 24 -10.54 -8.33 -6.79
C VAL A 24 -11.42 -9.31 -7.58
N ALA A 25 -12.74 -9.18 -7.48
CA ALA A 25 -13.69 -10.01 -8.22
C ALA A 25 -13.59 -9.75 -9.74
N ARG A 26 -13.56 -8.48 -10.16
CA ARG A 26 -13.49 -8.07 -11.57
C ARG A 26 -12.23 -8.58 -12.26
N HIS A 27 -11.10 -8.50 -11.59
CA HIS A 27 -9.82 -8.97 -12.12
C HIS A 27 -9.55 -10.47 -11.88
N GLY A 28 -10.45 -11.17 -11.20
CA GLY A 28 -10.28 -12.59 -10.88
C GLY A 28 -9.02 -12.88 -10.06
N ALA A 29 -8.57 -11.91 -9.22
CA ALA A 29 -7.29 -12.00 -8.51
C ALA A 29 -7.23 -13.08 -7.42
N GLU A 30 -8.38 -13.63 -7.04
CA GLU A 30 -8.50 -14.77 -6.10
C GLU A 30 -8.86 -16.09 -6.78
N ARG A 31 -8.80 -16.15 -8.12
CA ARG A 31 -9.01 -17.40 -8.83
C ARG A 31 -7.99 -18.44 -8.34
N CYS A 32 -8.50 -19.55 -7.81
CA CYS A 32 -7.68 -20.60 -7.21
C CYS A 32 -6.90 -20.22 -5.93
N ALA A 33 -7.18 -19.08 -5.30
CA ALA A 33 -6.53 -18.71 -4.05
C ALA A 33 -7.02 -19.64 -2.91
N LYS A 34 -6.06 -20.24 -2.20
CA LYS A 34 -6.34 -21.09 -1.03
C LYS A 34 -5.90 -20.36 0.25
N GLY A 35 -6.85 -19.69 0.92
CA GLY A 35 -6.64 -19.16 2.27
C GLY A 35 -5.83 -17.85 2.40
N PHE A 36 -5.09 -17.42 1.38
CA PHE A 36 -4.38 -16.14 1.39
C PHE A 36 -5.07 -15.15 0.43
N SER A 37 -5.87 -14.23 0.97
CA SER A 37 -6.66 -13.28 0.19
C SER A 37 -5.79 -12.18 -0.44
N THR A 38 -6.31 -11.53 -1.47
CA THR A 38 -5.67 -10.36 -2.08
C THR A 38 -5.62 -9.18 -1.10
N TRP A 39 -6.60 -9.07 -0.20
CA TRP A 39 -6.56 -8.14 0.92
C TRP A 39 -5.36 -8.39 1.83
N SER A 40 -5.12 -9.65 2.20
CA SER A 40 -3.96 -10.02 3.03
C SER A 40 -2.63 -9.69 2.35
N GLN A 41 -2.57 -9.82 1.02
CA GLN A 41 -1.41 -9.38 0.24
C GLN A 41 -1.24 -7.86 0.29
N LEU A 42 -2.31 -7.09 0.06
CA LEU A 42 -2.28 -5.62 0.16
C LEU A 42 -1.77 -5.18 1.53
N VAL A 43 -2.30 -5.76 2.61
CA VAL A 43 -1.87 -5.48 3.98
C VAL A 43 -0.38 -5.80 4.17
N ALA A 44 0.09 -6.94 3.66
CA ALA A 44 1.50 -7.33 3.76
C ALA A 44 2.42 -6.37 3.00
N MET A 45 2.02 -5.92 1.81
CA MET A 45 2.80 -4.99 1.00
C MET A 45 2.82 -3.58 1.61
N LEU A 46 1.69 -3.08 2.14
CA LEU A 46 1.65 -1.81 2.87
C LEU A 46 2.48 -1.86 4.16
N PHE A 47 2.40 -2.98 4.90
CA PHE A 47 3.26 -3.20 6.06
C PHE A 47 4.74 -3.13 5.68
N SER A 48 5.13 -3.71 4.56
CA SER A 48 6.54 -3.71 4.12
C SER A 48 7.08 -2.29 3.93
N GLN A 49 6.27 -1.39 3.36
CA GLN A 49 6.66 0.00 3.13
C GLN A 49 6.75 0.79 4.44
N LEU A 50 5.76 0.64 5.31
CA LEU A 50 5.71 1.38 6.58
C LEU A 50 6.74 0.88 7.59
N ALA A 51 6.99 -0.43 7.64
CA ALA A 51 8.00 -1.05 8.49
C ALA A 51 9.42 -1.04 7.89
N ARG A 52 9.58 -0.53 6.66
CA ARG A 52 10.85 -0.57 5.92
C ARG A 52 11.46 -1.97 5.85
N ALA A 53 10.62 -2.99 5.63
CA ALA A 53 11.07 -4.37 5.55
C ALA A 53 11.92 -4.59 4.29
N GLU A 54 13.09 -5.19 4.46
CA GLU A 54 14.07 -5.39 3.37
C GLU A 54 13.91 -6.75 2.69
N SER A 55 13.12 -7.66 3.25
CA SER A 55 12.89 -8.99 2.70
C SER A 55 11.46 -9.51 2.94
N LEU A 56 11.04 -10.49 2.12
CA LEU A 56 9.77 -11.20 2.38
C LEU A 56 9.77 -11.89 3.74
N ARG A 57 10.94 -12.29 4.24
CA ARG A 57 11.07 -12.89 5.57
C ARG A 57 10.73 -11.88 6.65
N ASP A 58 11.23 -10.65 6.52
CA ASP A 58 10.98 -9.57 7.48
C ASP A 58 9.49 -9.20 7.49
N ILE A 59 8.85 -9.17 6.32
CA ILE A 59 7.39 -8.95 6.22
C ILE A 59 6.64 -10.04 6.99
N CYS A 60 6.95 -11.30 6.71
CA CYS A 60 6.28 -12.44 7.34
C CYS A 60 6.50 -12.46 8.86
N ASN A 61 7.74 -12.25 9.30
CA ASN A 61 8.10 -12.23 10.72
C ASN A 61 7.47 -11.05 11.44
N GLY A 62 7.52 -9.86 10.83
CA GLY A 62 6.91 -8.65 11.39
C GLY A 62 5.40 -8.79 11.55
N LEU A 63 4.71 -9.33 10.54
CA LEU A 63 3.29 -9.63 10.65
C LEU A 63 3.00 -10.73 11.69
N ALA A 64 3.83 -11.76 11.79
CA ALA A 64 3.69 -12.81 12.78
C ALA A 64 3.84 -12.28 14.22
N SER A 65 4.71 -11.29 14.43
CA SER A 65 4.92 -10.65 15.74
C SER A 65 3.74 -9.77 16.20
N CYS A 66 2.79 -9.45 15.31
CA CYS A 66 1.60 -8.67 15.64
C CYS A 66 0.59 -9.41 16.55
N MET A 67 0.94 -10.58 17.08
CA MET A 67 0.30 -11.31 18.18
C MET A 67 -1.24 -11.22 18.21
N GLY A 68 -1.92 -11.88 17.29
CA GLY A 68 -3.39 -11.97 17.25
C GLY A 68 -4.11 -10.68 16.83
N LYS A 69 -3.37 -9.57 16.61
CA LYS A 69 -3.95 -8.30 16.14
C LYS A 69 -4.23 -8.27 14.64
N LEU A 70 -3.75 -9.25 13.87
CA LEU A 70 -3.98 -9.34 12.43
C LEU A 70 -5.47 -9.43 12.07
N SER A 71 -6.29 -10.07 12.90
CA SER A 71 -7.73 -10.17 12.69
C SER A 71 -8.41 -8.80 12.61
N HIS A 72 -7.95 -7.81 13.38
CA HIS A 72 -8.45 -6.43 13.32
C HIS A 72 -8.10 -5.73 12.00
N LEU A 73 -7.06 -6.21 11.32
CA LEU A 73 -6.67 -5.74 9.98
C LEU A 73 -7.41 -6.51 8.88
N GLY A 74 -8.24 -7.49 9.24
CA GLY A 74 -8.91 -8.39 8.30
C GLY A 74 -7.99 -9.43 7.68
N VAL A 75 -6.91 -9.78 8.37
CA VAL A 75 -5.95 -10.82 7.98
C VAL A 75 -6.04 -11.96 8.98
N ALA A 76 -6.33 -13.16 8.52
CA ALA A 76 -6.51 -14.32 9.40
C ALA A 76 -5.19 -14.77 10.05
N THR A 77 -4.13 -14.86 9.25
CA THR A 77 -2.81 -15.32 9.69
C THR A 77 -1.71 -14.62 8.92
N SER A 78 -0.51 -14.56 9.51
CA SER A 78 0.68 -14.10 8.79
C SER A 78 0.96 -15.03 7.60
N PRO A 79 1.29 -14.49 6.41
CA PRO A 79 1.61 -15.31 5.25
C PRO A 79 2.92 -16.07 5.43
N ARG A 80 3.02 -17.22 4.78
CA ARG A 80 4.32 -17.87 4.56
C ARG A 80 5.06 -17.15 3.43
N ARG A 81 6.37 -17.12 3.49
CA ARG A 81 7.22 -16.48 2.46
C ARG A 81 6.88 -16.96 1.03
N SER A 82 6.76 -18.27 0.84
CA SER A 82 6.42 -18.85 -0.48
C SER A 82 5.03 -18.42 -0.96
N THR A 83 4.07 -18.33 -0.06
CA THR A 83 2.70 -17.89 -0.39
C THR A 83 2.67 -16.42 -0.82
N LEU A 84 3.39 -15.56 -0.10
CA LEU A 84 3.48 -14.13 -0.44
C LEU A 84 4.25 -13.94 -1.76
N SER A 85 5.35 -14.66 -1.97
CA SER A 85 6.12 -14.65 -3.22
C SER A 85 5.25 -15.08 -4.40
N TYR A 86 4.55 -16.20 -4.27
CA TYR A 86 3.65 -16.71 -5.30
C TYR A 86 2.55 -15.69 -5.65
N ALA A 87 1.92 -15.09 -4.64
CA ALA A 87 0.89 -14.09 -4.85
C ALA A 87 1.42 -12.86 -5.59
N ASN A 88 2.63 -12.40 -5.26
CA ASN A 88 3.24 -11.24 -5.92
C ASN A 88 3.57 -11.50 -7.40
N ILE A 89 3.86 -12.74 -7.77
CA ILE A 89 4.17 -13.10 -9.15
C ILE A 89 2.90 -13.28 -9.99
N HIS A 90 1.84 -13.88 -9.41
CA HIS A 90 0.71 -14.38 -10.19
C HIS A 90 -0.54 -13.49 -10.13
N ARG A 91 -0.66 -12.60 -9.14
CA ARG A 91 -1.84 -11.73 -9.06
C ARG A 91 -1.68 -10.51 -9.94
N PRO A 92 -2.78 -10.07 -10.60
CA PRO A 92 -2.72 -8.93 -11.51
C PRO A 92 -2.38 -7.64 -10.73
N ALA A 93 -1.35 -6.92 -11.17
CA ALA A 93 -0.97 -5.62 -10.61
C ALA A 93 -2.08 -4.57 -10.76
N ALA A 94 -2.90 -4.69 -11.81
CA ALA A 94 -4.01 -3.79 -12.11
C ALA A 94 -5.00 -3.62 -10.95
N VAL A 95 -5.20 -4.66 -10.10
CA VAL A 95 -6.03 -4.55 -8.89
C VAL A 95 -5.52 -3.46 -7.95
N PHE A 96 -4.20 -3.41 -7.75
CA PHE A 96 -3.56 -2.46 -6.84
C PHE A 96 -3.49 -1.07 -7.46
N GLU A 97 -3.27 -0.98 -8.76
CA GLU A 97 -3.29 0.27 -9.53
C GLU A 97 -4.68 0.92 -9.46
N GLU A 98 -5.73 0.18 -9.78
CA GLU A 98 -7.10 0.70 -9.71
C GLU A 98 -7.52 1.04 -8.28
N MET A 99 -7.04 0.29 -7.28
CA MET A 99 -7.25 0.61 -5.87
C MET A 99 -6.61 1.95 -5.50
N PHE A 100 -5.40 2.22 -6.00
CA PHE A 100 -4.73 3.51 -5.81
C PHE A 100 -5.60 4.65 -6.37
N TRP A 101 -6.03 4.55 -7.63
CA TRP A 101 -6.85 5.59 -8.27
C TRP A 101 -8.22 5.76 -7.59
N THR A 102 -8.84 4.68 -7.17
CA THR A 102 -10.11 4.72 -6.41
C THR A 102 -9.94 5.43 -5.08
N THR A 103 -8.87 5.12 -4.36
CA THR A 103 -8.56 5.76 -3.08
C THR A 103 -8.27 7.24 -3.25
N LEU A 104 -7.45 7.59 -4.23
CA LEU A 104 -7.13 8.99 -4.56
C LEU A 104 -8.39 9.79 -4.92
N GLY A 105 -9.27 9.22 -5.75
CA GLY A 105 -10.56 9.84 -6.09
C GLY A 105 -11.47 10.06 -4.88
N THR A 106 -11.48 9.10 -3.94
CA THR A 106 -12.24 9.20 -2.69
C THR A 106 -11.73 10.36 -1.82
N PHE A 107 -10.41 10.51 -1.70
CA PHE A 107 -9.83 11.61 -0.92
C PHE A 107 -10.06 12.96 -1.59
N ARG A 108 -9.94 13.07 -2.90
CA ARG A 108 -10.26 14.29 -3.65
C ARG A 108 -11.73 14.69 -3.49
N GLY A 109 -12.64 13.72 -3.65
CA GLY A 109 -14.09 13.97 -3.52
C GLY A 109 -14.55 14.32 -2.09
N ALA A 110 -13.81 13.87 -1.06
CA ALA A 110 -14.17 14.13 0.32
C ALA A 110 -13.90 15.58 0.78
N GLY A 111 -13.18 16.39 -0.01
CA GLY A 111 -12.87 17.79 0.31
C GLY A 111 -12.12 18.02 1.63
N ARG A 112 -11.66 16.94 2.27
CA ARG A 112 -11.12 16.98 3.64
C ARG A 112 -9.66 17.41 3.71
N LEU A 113 -8.93 17.37 2.61
CA LEU A 113 -7.50 17.66 2.56
C LEU A 113 -7.19 19.12 2.16
N GLY A 114 -8.18 19.86 1.66
CA GLY A 114 -8.00 21.21 1.12
C GLY A 114 -8.40 22.37 2.04
N GLN A 115 -8.60 22.17 3.34
CA GLN A 115 -8.96 23.27 4.26
C GLN A 115 -7.76 24.06 4.78
N HIS A 116 -6.74 24.24 3.95
CA HIS A 116 -5.67 25.18 4.27
C HIS A 116 -6.05 26.61 3.91
N LYS A 117 -5.61 27.58 4.72
CA LYS A 117 -5.76 28.99 4.39
C LYS A 117 -5.10 29.23 3.03
N PRO A 118 -5.82 29.80 2.06
CA PRO A 118 -5.25 30.04 0.75
C PRO A 118 -4.00 30.92 0.88
N PHE A 119 -2.98 30.64 0.07
CA PHE A 119 -1.82 31.52 -0.04
C PHE A 119 -2.28 32.92 -0.49
N ARG A 120 -1.52 33.95 -0.12
CA ARG A 120 -1.84 35.35 -0.50
C ARG A 120 -1.72 35.60 -2.01
N PHE A 121 -1.10 34.71 -2.76
CA PHE A 121 -0.98 34.78 -4.22
C PHE A 121 -1.97 33.80 -4.90
N ARG A 122 -2.38 34.14 -6.12
CA ARG A 122 -3.43 33.40 -6.87
C ARG A 122 -2.87 32.30 -7.77
N ASN A 123 -1.55 32.18 -7.88
CA ASN A 123 -0.93 31.17 -8.72
C ASN A 123 -1.05 29.78 -8.10
N HIS A 124 -1.31 28.78 -8.94
CA HIS A 124 -1.27 27.39 -8.52
C HIS A 124 0.13 27.03 -8.04
N LEU A 125 0.24 26.54 -6.82
CA LEU A 125 1.52 26.11 -6.23
C LEU A 125 1.55 24.59 -6.20
N ALA A 126 2.64 24.02 -6.74
CA ALA A 126 2.90 22.61 -6.68
C ALA A 126 4.35 22.34 -6.28
N SER A 127 4.59 21.26 -5.56
CA SER A 127 5.93 20.78 -5.22
C SER A 127 6.23 19.51 -5.98
N LEU A 128 7.38 19.50 -6.67
CA LEU A 128 7.92 18.29 -7.27
C LEU A 128 8.89 17.63 -6.28
N ASP A 129 8.51 16.47 -5.78
CA ASP A 129 9.35 15.65 -4.92
C ASP A 129 9.87 14.41 -5.65
N SER A 130 10.99 13.91 -5.20
CA SER A 130 11.61 12.71 -5.76
C SER A 130 12.07 11.81 -4.63
N THR A 131 11.38 10.70 -4.50
CA THR A 131 11.62 9.70 -3.47
C THR A 131 12.20 8.42 -4.08
N THR A 132 13.20 7.84 -3.45
CA THR A 132 13.71 6.51 -3.83
C THR A 132 13.08 5.45 -2.95
N ILE A 133 12.29 4.58 -3.56
CA ILE A 133 11.72 3.40 -2.90
C ILE A 133 12.74 2.29 -3.00
N SER A 134 13.29 1.87 -1.87
CA SER A 134 14.22 0.74 -1.82
C SER A 134 13.46 -0.57 -2.07
N LEU A 135 13.97 -1.36 -3.01
CA LEU A 135 13.40 -2.66 -3.37
C LEU A 135 14.41 -3.77 -3.07
N CYS A 136 13.90 -4.92 -2.66
CA CYS A 136 14.73 -6.11 -2.50
C CYS A 136 15.15 -6.64 -3.87
N LEU A 137 16.44 -6.64 -4.19
CA LEU A 137 17.00 -7.12 -5.47
C LEU A 137 16.59 -8.54 -5.81
N SER A 138 16.49 -9.42 -4.82
CA SER A 138 16.07 -10.81 -5.03
C SER A 138 14.63 -10.97 -5.50
N LEU A 139 13.84 -9.90 -5.45
CA LEU A 139 12.45 -9.89 -5.90
C LEU A 139 12.25 -9.03 -7.17
N PHE A 140 13.15 -8.09 -7.41
CA PHE A 140 13.03 -7.09 -8.46
C PHE A 140 14.38 -6.88 -9.16
N GLU A 141 14.88 -7.91 -9.84
CA GLU A 141 16.17 -7.88 -10.54
C GLU A 141 16.28 -6.73 -11.56
N TRP A 142 15.14 -6.36 -12.18
CA TRP A 142 15.06 -5.25 -13.11
C TRP A 142 15.29 -3.87 -12.48
N ALA A 143 15.11 -3.76 -11.15
CA ALA A 143 15.23 -2.50 -10.41
C ALA A 143 16.62 -2.29 -9.83
N SER A 144 17.68 -2.86 -10.42
CA SER A 144 19.02 -2.73 -9.91
C SER A 144 19.50 -1.26 -9.95
N TYR A 145 19.73 -0.70 -8.76
CA TYR A 145 20.27 0.63 -8.55
C TYR A 145 21.54 0.50 -7.71
N ARG A 146 22.72 0.52 -8.35
CA ARG A 146 24.03 0.19 -7.78
C ARG A 146 24.18 -1.32 -7.46
N ARG A 147 25.46 -1.79 -7.36
CA ARG A 147 25.85 -3.21 -7.27
C ARG A 147 25.18 -4.04 -6.17
N ALA A 148 24.54 -3.42 -5.15
CA ALA A 148 23.98 -4.12 -4.00
C ALA A 148 22.59 -3.63 -3.55
N LYS A 149 21.95 -2.70 -4.27
CA LYS A 149 20.65 -2.12 -3.85
C LYS A 149 19.74 -2.00 -5.05
N GLY A 150 18.51 -2.50 -4.91
CA GLY A 150 17.41 -2.22 -5.82
C GLY A 150 16.65 -0.98 -5.39
N GLY A 151 16.21 -0.19 -6.34
CA GLY A 151 15.38 0.98 -6.05
C GLY A 151 14.63 1.48 -7.27
N VAL A 152 13.46 2.03 -7.03
CA VAL A 152 12.69 2.79 -8.01
C VAL A 152 12.66 4.23 -7.56
N LYS A 153 12.97 5.14 -8.47
CA LYS A 153 12.84 6.56 -8.22
C LYS A 153 11.45 7.01 -8.62
N LEU A 154 10.69 7.50 -7.65
CA LEU A 154 9.35 8.03 -7.84
C LEU A 154 9.44 9.56 -7.84
N HIS A 155 8.91 10.19 -8.88
CA HIS A 155 8.71 11.64 -8.93
C HIS A 155 7.22 11.92 -8.77
N VAL A 156 6.87 12.74 -7.78
CA VAL A 156 5.50 13.10 -7.47
C VAL A 156 5.36 14.62 -7.52
N LEU A 157 4.37 15.08 -8.26
CA LEU A 157 3.96 16.48 -8.27
C LEU A 157 2.78 16.63 -7.30
N LEU A 158 3.01 17.27 -6.16
CA LEU A 158 2.00 17.51 -5.14
C LEU A 158 1.38 18.89 -5.31
N SER A 159 0.06 18.95 -5.42
CA SER A 159 -0.69 20.20 -5.33
C SER A 159 -0.66 20.71 -3.89
N HIS A 160 -0.46 22.02 -3.69
CA HIS A 160 -0.57 22.64 -2.37
C HIS A 160 -2.00 23.02 -1.99
N GLU A 161 -2.98 22.78 -2.86
CA GLU A 161 -4.39 23.02 -2.57
C GLU A 161 -4.99 21.88 -1.75
N ASP A 162 -4.65 20.65 -2.09
CA ASP A 162 -5.21 19.44 -1.47
C ASP A 162 -4.16 18.46 -0.95
N TYR A 163 -2.88 18.74 -1.17
CA TYR A 163 -1.73 17.87 -0.87
C TYR A 163 -1.81 16.48 -1.51
N LEU A 164 -2.49 16.40 -2.64
CA LEU A 164 -2.59 15.18 -3.45
C LEU A 164 -1.74 15.28 -4.71
N PRO A 165 -1.27 14.12 -5.23
CA PRO A 165 -0.56 14.05 -6.49
C PRO A 165 -1.47 14.31 -7.69
#